data_5196203941d98ee39abeaf99710de1ac
#
_entry.id   5196203941d98ee39abeaf99710de1ac
#
_cell.length_a   1.000
_cell.length_b   1.000
_cell.length_c   1.000
_cell.angle_alpha   90.00
_cell.angle_beta   90.00
_cell.angle_gamma   90.00
#
_symmetry.space_group_name_H-M   'P 1'
#
loop_
_entity.id
_entity.type
_entity.pdbx_description
1 polymer ?
#
loop_
_entity_poly.entity_id
_entity_poly.type
_entity_poly.pdbx_seq_one_letter_code
_entity_poly.pdbx_strand_id
1 'polypeptide(L)'
;MKRLLILGVLFFSVCTFGASGPDRQKIEQWLQEAKGLPQDSCRTLHFAKKMLGVPYVAGTLDGNEEEQLVVRIDALDCTTFVETVLAFSIADKREERDFEGFKKALTDVRYRDGILNGYTSRLHYFSDWIRNNEQMGFVKECTSETACSQPKELWLDFMTTHVDSYLPMKKNPELVKEMAAHEKNWQGTVVSYIPKEKLNLSPEELKIKDGDVLALVTNIKGLDIVHVGFAFWKDKQLHLLHASSSAKKVIEDPKTQYESSKNTKAHIGVRAIRFVY
;
A
#
# COMPACT_ATOMS: atom_id res chain seq x y z
N MET A 1 53.72 0.36 41.32
CA MET A 1 53.30 0.04 39.93
C MET A 1 51.78 0.11 39.88
N LYS A 2 51.23 1.24 39.42
CA LYS A 2 49.79 1.51 39.31
C LYS A 2 49.35 1.05 37.91
N ARG A 3 48.47 0.03 37.82
CA ARG A 3 47.84 -0.39 36.57
C ARG A 3 46.65 0.53 36.28
N LEU A 4 46.74 1.23 35.18
CA LEU A 4 45.67 2.08 34.65
C LEU A 4 44.71 1.20 33.84
N LEU A 5 43.46 1.06 34.32
CA LEU A 5 42.39 0.42 33.57
C LEU A 5 41.82 1.46 32.57
N ILE A 6 42.04 1.24 31.31
CA ILE A 6 41.38 2.03 30.24
C ILE A 6 40.04 1.37 29.97
N LEU A 7 38.95 2.01 30.39
CA LEU A 7 37.58 1.62 30.05
C LEU A 7 37.30 2.11 28.63
N GLY A 8 37.36 1.20 27.68
CA GLY A 8 36.94 1.49 26.31
C GLY A 8 35.42 1.57 26.22
N VAL A 9 34.90 2.79 26.05
CA VAL A 9 33.49 3.01 25.72
C VAL A 9 33.32 2.64 24.23
N LEU A 10 32.73 1.47 23.97
CA LEU A 10 32.25 1.08 22.66
C LEU A 10 31.01 1.93 22.34
N PHE A 11 31.16 2.95 21.53
CA PHE A 11 30.02 3.59 20.87
C PHE A 11 29.42 2.61 19.85
N PHE A 12 28.33 1.93 20.23
CA PHE A 12 27.45 1.31 19.26
C PHE A 12 26.74 2.45 18.49
N SER A 13 27.20 2.68 17.28
CA SER A 13 26.46 3.53 16.33
C SER A 13 25.21 2.73 15.93
N VAL A 14 24.10 3.03 16.56
CA VAL A 14 22.79 2.54 16.12
C VAL A 14 22.51 3.27 14.80
N CYS A 15 22.76 2.60 13.68
CA CYS A 15 22.26 3.06 12.40
C CYS A 15 20.74 2.97 12.40
N THR A 16 20.07 4.02 12.88
CA THR A 16 18.65 4.21 12.61
C THR A 16 18.52 4.49 11.12
N PHE A 17 17.97 3.56 10.36
CA PHE A 17 17.50 3.81 9.00
C PHE A 17 16.25 4.71 9.05
N GLY A 18 16.44 5.93 9.51
CA GLY A 18 15.50 7.02 9.29
C GLY A 18 15.58 7.45 7.82
N ALA A 19 14.49 8.04 7.29
CA ALA A 19 14.50 8.66 5.97
C ALA A 19 15.77 9.50 5.79
N SER A 20 16.36 9.47 4.60
CA SER A 20 17.47 10.35 4.27
C SER A 20 17.07 11.80 4.53
N GLY A 21 17.99 12.68 4.89
CA GLY A 21 17.69 14.10 5.13
C GLY A 21 16.84 14.73 4.02
N PRO A 22 17.11 14.45 2.71
CA PRO A 22 16.29 14.92 1.59
C PRO A 22 14.85 14.42 1.60
N ASP A 23 14.59 13.16 1.97
CA ASP A 23 13.23 12.60 2.02
C ASP A 23 12.41 13.25 3.13
N ARG A 24 13.00 13.44 4.32
CA ARG A 24 12.35 14.13 5.43
C ARG A 24 11.92 15.55 5.04
N GLN A 25 12.84 16.34 4.48
CA GLN A 25 12.54 17.70 4.06
C GLN A 25 11.41 17.76 3.02
N LYS A 26 11.44 16.86 2.07
CA LYS A 26 10.43 16.77 1.01
C LYS A 26 9.06 16.37 1.55
N ILE A 27 9.01 15.43 2.51
CA ILE A 27 7.77 15.02 3.19
C ILE A 27 7.17 16.22 3.92
N GLU A 28 7.95 16.91 4.75
CA GLU A 28 7.48 18.09 5.49
C GLU A 28 7.02 19.21 4.54
N GLN A 29 7.78 19.49 3.47
CA GLN A 29 7.39 20.44 2.44
C GLN A 29 6.04 20.12 1.83
N TRP A 30 5.81 18.88 1.37
CA TRP A 30 4.56 18.50 0.71
C TRP A 30 3.35 18.56 1.64
N LEU A 31 3.54 18.23 2.93
CA LEU A 31 2.50 18.36 3.95
C LEU A 31 2.17 19.85 4.22
N GLN A 32 3.15 20.73 4.26
CA GLN A 32 2.92 22.17 4.45
C GLN A 32 2.22 22.79 3.22
N GLU A 33 2.59 22.39 2.02
CA GLU A 33 1.92 22.83 0.78
C GLU A 33 0.45 22.39 0.75
N ALA A 34 0.12 21.21 1.27
CA ALA A 34 -1.25 20.69 1.32
C ALA A 34 -2.18 21.54 2.21
N LYS A 35 -1.65 22.29 3.18
CA LYS A 35 -2.41 23.20 4.04
C LYS A 35 -3.21 24.25 3.24
N GLY A 36 -2.70 24.64 2.08
CA GLY A 36 -3.35 25.61 1.20
C GLY A 36 -4.40 25.03 0.25
N LEU A 37 -4.60 23.70 0.26
CA LEU A 37 -5.56 23.08 -0.65
C LEU A 37 -7.00 23.31 -0.20
N PRO A 38 -7.95 23.50 -1.16
CA PRO A 38 -9.37 23.51 -0.86
C PRO A 38 -9.81 22.27 -0.07
N GLN A 39 -10.82 22.43 0.79
CA GLN A 39 -11.27 21.36 1.68
C GLN A 39 -11.83 20.14 0.92
N ASP A 40 -12.43 20.37 -0.24
CA ASP A 40 -13.01 19.37 -1.13
C ASP A 40 -12.00 18.73 -2.11
N SER A 41 -10.72 19.11 -2.03
CA SER A 41 -9.68 18.55 -2.90
C SER A 41 -9.47 17.06 -2.62
N CYS A 42 -9.31 16.28 -3.69
CA CYS A 42 -8.93 14.87 -3.58
C CYS A 42 -7.47 14.75 -3.11
N ARG A 43 -7.26 14.54 -1.80
CA ARG A 43 -5.93 14.46 -1.18
C ARG A 43 -5.10 13.32 -1.74
N THR A 44 -5.72 12.16 -1.97
CA THR A 44 -5.02 10.99 -2.51
C THR A 44 -4.45 11.27 -3.90
N LEU A 45 -5.23 11.86 -4.82
CA LEU A 45 -4.69 12.24 -6.14
C LEU A 45 -3.66 13.37 -6.06
N HIS A 46 -3.84 14.33 -5.16
CA HIS A 46 -2.85 15.40 -4.96
C HIS A 46 -1.47 14.81 -4.61
N PHE A 47 -1.39 13.98 -3.59
CA PHE A 47 -0.11 13.39 -3.17
C PHE A 47 0.41 12.35 -4.16
N ALA A 48 -0.47 11.55 -4.76
CA ALA A 48 -0.07 10.59 -5.79
C ALA A 48 0.61 11.28 -6.99
N LYS A 49 0.07 12.40 -7.45
CA LYS A 49 0.65 13.18 -8.57
C LYS A 49 2.00 13.81 -8.24
N LYS A 50 2.26 14.16 -6.98
CA LYS A 50 3.59 14.61 -6.54
C LYS A 50 4.68 13.55 -6.69
N MET A 51 4.30 12.28 -6.75
CA MET A 51 5.23 11.16 -6.90
C MET A 51 5.43 10.71 -8.36
N LEU A 52 4.83 11.39 -9.35
CA LEU A 52 5.05 11.05 -10.77
C LEU A 52 6.53 11.06 -11.11
N GLY A 53 6.97 9.98 -11.78
CA GLY A 53 8.38 9.78 -12.16
C GLY A 53 9.26 9.12 -11.10
N VAL A 54 8.78 8.95 -9.85
CA VAL A 54 9.53 8.21 -8.81
C VAL A 54 9.81 6.79 -9.31
N PRO A 55 11.06 6.29 -9.21
CA PRO A 55 11.43 4.95 -9.64
C PRO A 55 10.62 3.83 -8.98
N TYR A 56 10.25 2.81 -9.77
CA TYR A 56 9.73 1.55 -9.26
C TYR A 56 10.86 0.66 -8.75
N VAL A 57 10.81 0.28 -7.49
CA VAL A 57 11.75 -0.69 -6.89
C VAL A 57 10.96 -1.64 -6.00
N ALA A 58 10.98 -2.94 -6.36
CA ALA A 58 10.35 -3.98 -5.54
C ALA A 58 11.20 -4.31 -4.31
N GLY A 59 10.54 -4.78 -3.23
CA GLY A 59 11.21 -5.32 -2.05
C GLY A 59 11.95 -4.27 -1.20
N THR A 60 11.54 -3.00 -1.28
CA THR A 60 12.17 -1.91 -0.51
C THR A 60 12.01 -2.06 1.00
N LEU A 61 11.10 -2.92 1.46
CA LEU A 61 10.83 -3.19 2.87
C LEU A 61 11.63 -4.39 3.43
N ASP A 62 12.25 -5.21 2.57
CA ASP A 62 12.78 -6.53 2.95
C ASP A 62 14.28 -6.53 3.25
N GLY A 63 14.93 -5.36 3.36
CA GLY A 63 16.37 -5.22 3.56
C GLY A 63 16.87 -5.35 5.00
N ASN A 64 15.98 -5.39 6.00
CA ASN A 64 16.33 -5.43 7.41
C ASN A 64 16.20 -6.85 7.98
N GLU A 65 17.07 -7.23 8.93
CA GLU A 65 16.95 -8.51 9.64
C GLU A 65 15.73 -8.54 10.55
N GLU A 66 15.45 -7.41 11.21
CA GLU A 66 14.24 -7.20 12.01
C GLU A 66 13.30 -6.24 11.29
N GLU A 67 11.99 -6.44 11.46
CA GLU A 67 10.99 -5.55 10.87
C GLU A 67 11.13 -4.14 11.43
N GLN A 68 11.24 -3.16 10.55
CA GLN A 68 11.36 -1.74 10.89
C GLN A 68 10.47 -0.90 9.99
N LEU A 69 10.04 0.26 10.48
CA LEU A 69 9.36 1.23 9.64
C LEU A 69 10.32 1.83 8.62
N VAL A 70 10.25 1.35 7.40
CA VAL A 70 10.99 1.93 6.27
C VAL A 70 10.20 3.12 5.72
N VAL A 71 10.82 4.31 5.74
CA VAL A 71 10.28 5.54 5.17
C VAL A 71 11.09 5.91 3.93
N ARG A 72 10.48 5.81 2.75
CA ARG A 72 11.07 6.16 1.46
C ARG A 72 10.02 6.80 0.57
N ILE A 73 10.41 7.85 -0.14
CA ILE A 73 9.61 8.48 -1.21
C ILE A 73 10.39 8.61 -2.52
N ASP A 74 11.64 8.12 -2.54
CA ASP A 74 12.56 8.14 -3.67
C ASP A 74 12.50 6.88 -4.53
N ALA A 75 11.94 5.77 -4.00
CA ALA A 75 11.76 4.50 -4.69
C ALA A 75 10.61 3.71 -4.06
N LEU A 76 9.64 3.30 -4.88
CA LEU A 76 8.38 2.71 -4.44
C LEU A 76 8.00 1.50 -5.31
N ASP A 77 7.34 0.51 -4.72
CA ASP A 77 6.50 -0.44 -5.44
C ASP A 77 5.02 -0.02 -5.39
N CYS A 78 4.13 -0.84 -5.94
CA CYS A 78 2.71 -0.48 -6.00
C CYS A 78 2.07 -0.36 -4.62
N THR A 79 2.41 -1.21 -3.67
CA THR A 79 1.85 -1.20 -2.31
C THR A 79 2.41 -0.04 -1.50
N THR A 80 3.74 0.11 -1.47
CA THR A 80 4.39 1.22 -0.75
C THR A 80 4.01 2.58 -1.31
N PHE A 81 3.72 2.68 -2.62
CA PHE A 81 3.16 3.90 -3.22
C PHE A 81 1.79 4.25 -2.63
N VAL A 82 0.86 3.28 -2.58
CA VAL A 82 -0.49 3.51 -2.02
C VAL A 82 -0.40 3.85 -0.53
N GLU A 83 0.39 3.11 0.26
CA GLU A 83 0.59 3.37 1.69
C GLU A 83 1.17 4.76 1.94
N THR A 84 2.17 5.17 1.16
CA THR A 84 2.81 6.48 1.27
C THR A 84 1.82 7.62 0.98
N VAL A 85 1.03 7.50 -0.08
CA VAL A 85 0.00 8.50 -0.42
C VAL A 85 -1.07 8.61 0.67
N LEU A 86 -1.52 7.46 1.21
CA LEU A 86 -2.48 7.47 2.31
C LEU A 86 -1.89 8.05 3.59
N ALA A 87 -0.63 7.75 3.90
CA ALA A 87 0.05 8.35 5.04
C ALA A 87 0.11 9.89 4.95
N PHE A 88 0.41 10.44 3.77
CA PHE A 88 0.32 11.87 3.53
C PHE A 88 -1.11 12.41 3.74
N SER A 89 -2.10 11.71 3.20
CA SER A 89 -3.51 12.13 3.26
C SER A 89 -4.03 12.11 4.71
N ILE A 90 -3.64 11.12 5.50
CA ILE A 90 -3.99 10.98 6.92
C ILE A 90 -3.28 12.05 7.75
N ALA A 91 -1.97 12.25 7.57
CA ALA A 91 -1.20 13.26 8.29
C ALA A 91 -1.72 14.67 8.02
N ASP A 92 -2.06 14.99 6.76
CA ASP A 92 -2.71 16.27 6.40
C ASP A 92 -4.07 16.44 7.08
N LYS A 93 -4.89 15.40 7.07
CA LYS A 93 -6.24 15.41 7.67
C LYS A 93 -6.21 15.54 9.19
N ARG A 94 -5.22 14.94 9.85
CA ARG A 94 -4.96 15.07 11.30
C ARG A 94 -4.35 16.42 11.67
N GLU A 95 -3.95 17.22 10.69
CA GLU A 95 -3.14 18.44 10.88
C GLU A 95 -1.75 18.18 11.50
N GLU A 96 -1.31 16.93 11.53
CA GLU A 96 0.03 16.48 11.93
C GLU A 96 0.99 16.61 10.73
N ARG A 97 1.21 17.85 10.23
CA ARG A 97 1.91 18.17 8.97
C ARG A 97 3.42 18.25 9.13
N ASP A 98 4.00 17.26 9.82
CA ASP A 98 5.45 17.10 10.00
C ASP A 98 5.89 15.66 9.72
N PHE A 99 7.18 15.39 9.85
CA PHE A 99 7.74 14.07 9.58
C PHE A 99 7.27 13.00 10.58
N GLU A 100 7.07 13.36 11.85
CA GLU A 100 6.60 12.42 12.87
C GLU A 100 5.13 12.05 12.66
N GLY A 101 4.29 13.02 12.28
CA GLY A 101 2.90 12.77 11.89
C GLY A 101 2.79 11.86 10.66
N PHE A 102 3.66 12.08 9.67
CA PHE A 102 3.74 11.19 8.50
C PHE A 102 4.15 9.76 8.90
N LYS A 103 5.19 9.60 9.73
CA LYS A 103 5.64 8.28 10.21
C LYS A 103 4.54 7.54 10.96
N LYS A 104 3.84 8.24 11.85
CA LYS A 104 2.71 7.69 12.59
C LYS A 104 1.61 7.20 11.63
N ALA A 105 1.21 8.05 10.68
CA ALA A 105 0.22 7.69 9.68
C ALA A 105 0.65 6.50 8.82
N LEU A 106 1.93 6.43 8.41
CA LEU A 106 2.48 5.31 7.65
C LEU A 106 2.49 4.01 8.47
N THR A 107 2.80 4.08 9.77
CA THR A 107 2.72 2.94 10.67
C THR A 107 1.29 2.44 10.79
N ASP A 108 0.34 3.36 11.00
CA ASP A 108 -1.09 3.04 11.10
C ASP A 108 -1.62 2.31 9.86
N VAL A 109 -1.18 2.72 8.67
CA VAL A 109 -1.64 2.15 7.38
C VAL A 109 -0.99 0.81 7.07
N ARG A 110 0.30 0.63 7.40
CA ARG A 110 1.12 -0.51 6.97
C ARG A 110 1.03 -1.71 7.91
N TYR A 111 0.84 -1.44 9.21
CA TYR A 111 0.89 -2.48 10.22
C TYR A 111 -0.48 -2.74 10.84
N ARG A 112 -0.71 -3.97 11.23
CA ARG A 112 -1.95 -4.42 11.88
C ARG A 112 -2.21 -3.61 13.14
N ASP A 113 -3.40 -3.04 13.23
CA ASP A 113 -3.83 -2.16 14.33
C ASP A 113 -2.89 -0.95 14.58
N GLY A 114 -2.10 -0.56 13.56
CA GLY A 114 -1.09 0.49 13.66
C GLY A 114 0.11 0.12 14.53
N ILE A 115 0.33 -1.15 14.82
CA ILE A 115 1.38 -1.63 15.74
C ILE A 115 2.46 -2.38 14.97
N LEU A 116 3.67 -1.81 14.92
CA LEU A 116 4.85 -2.49 14.42
C LEU A 116 5.33 -3.49 15.48
N ASN A 117 5.12 -4.78 15.23
CA ASN A 117 5.51 -5.88 16.11
C ASN A 117 5.99 -7.10 15.28
N GLY A 118 7.17 -6.97 14.68
CA GLY A 118 7.76 -8.01 13.85
C GLY A 118 7.11 -8.14 12.45
N TYR A 119 7.64 -9.06 11.66
CA TYR A 119 7.34 -9.25 10.24
C TYR A 119 5.85 -9.47 9.94
N THR A 120 5.17 -10.30 10.72
CA THR A 120 3.78 -10.70 10.49
C THR A 120 2.75 -9.64 10.91
N SER A 121 3.19 -8.58 11.62
CA SER A 121 2.35 -7.41 11.88
C SER A 121 2.15 -6.54 10.63
N ARG A 122 3.04 -6.61 9.64
CA ARG A 122 2.87 -5.96 8.35
C ARG A 122 1.70 -6.58 7.59
N LEU A 123 0.87 -5.75 6.95
CA LEU A 123 -0.32 -6.19 6.22
C LEU A 123 0.06 -6.69 4.82
N HIS A 124 0.54 -7.94 4.74
CA HIS A 124 1.10 -8.53 3.52
C HIS A 124 0.05 -8.82 2.44
N TYR A 125 -1.14 -9.31 2.83
CA TYR A 125 -2.26 -9.49 1.91
C TYR A 125 -3.07 -8.19 1.81
N PHE A 126 -3.40 -7.78 0.61
CA PHE A 126 -4.11 -6.51 0.43
C PHE A 126 -5.55 -6.57 0.97
N SER A 127 -6.16 -7.75 1.02
CA SER A 127 -7.45 -7.94 1.70
C SER A 127 -7.36 -7.71 3.22
N ASP A 128 -6.26 -8.12 3.87
CA ASP A 128 -5.95 -7.78 5.26
C ASP A 128 -5.76 -6.27 5.42
N TRP A 129 -5.04 -5.67 4.48
CA TRP A 129 -4.81 -4.23 4.44
C TRP A 129 -6.13 -3.45 4.35
N ILE A 130 -7.06 -3.85 3.46
CA ILE A 130 -8.38 -3.23 3.34
C ILE A 130 -9.14 -3.35 4.66
N ARG A 131 -9.28 -4.56 5.20
CA ARG A 131 -10.04 -4.82 6.45
C ARG A 131 -9.49 -4.03 7.62
N ASN A 132 -8.18 -4.02 7.82
CA ASN A 132 -7.55 -3.29 8.91
C ASN A 132 -7.75 -1.78 8.77
N ASN A 133 -7.52 -1.23 7.58
CA ASN A 133 -7.66 0.21 7.36
C ASN A 133 -9.12 0.68 7.38
N GLU A 134 -10.10 -0.19 7.08
CA GLU A 134 -11.53 0.07 7.35
C GLU A 134 -11.82 0.12 8.85
N GLN A 135 -11.31 -0.83 9.63
CA GLN A 135 -11.47 -0.85 11.09
C GLN A 135 -10.83 0.37 11.75
N MET A 136 -9.70 0.82 11.22
CA MET A 136 -9.04 2.06 11.66
C MET A 136 -9.76 3.35 11.21
N GLY A 137 -10.77 3.24 10.34
CA GLY A 137 -11.57 4.37 9.85
C GLY A 137 -10.90 5.23 8.79
N PHE A 138 -9.85 4.74 8.12
CA PHE A 138 -9.14 5.48 7.08
C PHE A 138 -9.75 5.30 5.71
N VAL A 139 -10.28 4.13 5.43
CA VAL A 139 -10.84 3.79 4.13
C VAL A 139 -12.20 3.11 4.28
N LYS A 140 -12.94 3.04 3.16
CA LYS A 140 -14.16 2.26 3.02
C LYS A 140 -14.10 1.48 1.72
N GLU A 141 -14.35 0.18 1.73
CA GLU A 141 -14.53 -0.58 0.50
C GLU A 141 -15.87 -0.24 -0.15
N CYS A 142 -15.83 0.26 -1.39
CA CYS A 142 -16.99 0.70 -2.16
C CYS A 142 -17.38 -0.27 -3.28
N THR A 143 -16.70 -1.39 -3.41
CA THR A 143 -16.87 -2.33 -4.53
C THR A 143 -18.32 -2.81 -4.69
N SER A 144 -19.03 -3.05 -3.59
CA SER A 144 -20.42 -3.52 -3.60
C SER A 144 -21.46 -2.41 -3.85
N GLU A 145 -21.05 -1.14 -3.95
CA GLU A 145 -21.95 -0.03 -4.24
C GLU A 145 -22.43 0.00 -5.70
N THR A 146 -21.72 -0.69 -6.59
CA THR A 146 -22.14 -0.86 -7.99
C THR A 146 -22.89 -2.16 -8.21
N ALA A 147 -23.94 -2.11 -9.03
CA ALA A 147 -24.66 -3.30 -9.48
C ALA A 147 -23.83 -4.24 -10.37
N CYS A 148 -22.64 -3.77 -10.81
CA CYS A 148 -21.73 -4.55 -11.66
C CYS A 148 -20.82 -5.49 -10.87
N SER A 149 -20.81 -5.40 -9.54
CA SER A 149 -19.96 -6.24 -8.69
C SER A 149 -20.41 -7.70 -8.67
N GLN A 150 -19.45 -8.58 -8.49
CA GLN A 150 -19.66 -10.03 -8.37
C GLN A 150 -18.93 -10.55 -7.12
N PRO A 151 -19.44 -11.63 -6.49
CA PRO A 151 -18.77 -12.27 -5.37
C PRO A 151 -17.55 -13.08 -5.83
N LYS A 152 -16.51 -13.11 -4.97
CA LYS A 152 -15.35 -14.00 -5.09
C LYS A 152 -15.03 -14.56 -3.72
N GLU A 153 -14.93 -15.86 -3.64
CA GLU A 153 -14.44 -16.55 -2.46
C GLU A 153 -12.91 -16.52 -2.40
N LEU A 154 -12.35 -16.15 -1.27
CA LEU A 154 -10.91 -16.09 -1.03
C LEU A 154 -10.43 -17.33 -0.26
N TRP A 155 -9.29 -17.86 -0.69
CA TRP A 155 -8.55 -18.95 -0.07
C TRP A 155 -7.08 -18.58 -0.09
N LEU A 156 -6.61 -17.88 0.94
CA LEU A 156 -5.25 -17.32 0.99
C LEU A 156 -4.29 -18.32 1.62
N ASP A 157 -3.25 -18.67 0.88
CA ASP A 157 -2.15 -19.53 1.33
C ASP A 157 -0.85 -19.27 0.54
N PHE A 158 -0.78 -18.15 -0.20
CA PHE A 158 0.32 -17.89 -1.13
C PHE A 158 1.66 -17.78 -0.39
N MET A 159 1.73 -17.05 0.71
CA MET A 159 2.99 -16.84 1.42
C MET A 159 3.48 -18.12 2.09
N THR A 160 2.58 -18.88 2.72
CA THR A 160 2.96 -20.14 3.39
C THR A 160 3.27 -21.27 2.42
N THR A 161 2.75 -21.23 1.19
CA THR A 161 3.09 -22.20 0.13
C THR A 161 4.31 -21.79 -0.71
N HIS A 162 4.78 -20.53 -0.59
CA HIS A 162 5.95 -19.99 -1.31
C HIS A 162 7.00 -19.40 -0.37
N VAL A 163 7.25 -20.08 0.77
CA VAL A 163 8.15 -19.62 1.85
C VAL A 163 9.52 -19.18 1.33
N ASP A 164 10.06 -19.89 0.33
CA ASP A 164 11.36 -19.57 -0.28
C ASP A 164 11.43 -18.17 -0.93
N SER A 165 10.28 -17.59 -1.27
CA SER A 165 10.19 -16.24 -1.83
C SER A 165 10.26 -15.13 -0.76
N TYR A 166 10.18 -15.48 0.53
CA TYR A 166 10.11 -14.55 1.66
C TYR A 166 11.24 -14.82 2.64
N LEU A 167 12.35 -14.11 2.50
CA LEU A 167 13.58 -14.37 3.27
C LEU A 167 13.38 -14.43 4.80
N PRO A 168 12.57 -13.55 5.44
CA PRO A 168 12.30 -13.66 6.88
C PRO A 168 11.62 -14.98 7.25
N MET A 169 10.60 -15.41 6.50
CA MET A 169 9.88 -16.67 6.74
C MET A 169 10.77 -17.90 6.49
N LYS A 170 11.63 -17.83 5.44
CA LYS A 170 12.60 -18.89 5.14
C LYS A 170 13.59 -19.09 6.29
N LYS A 171 14.01 -18.00 6.96
CA LYS A 171 14.95 -18.05 8.09
C LYS A 171 14.29 -18.42 9.42
N ASN A 172 12.99 -18.15 9.59
CA ASN A 172 12.28 -18.35 10.84
C ASN A 172 10.94 -19.07 10.62
N PRO A 173 10.86 -20.41 10.93
CA PRO A 173 9.64 -21.19 10.78
C PRO A 173 8.46 -20.73 11.65
N GLU A 174 8.69 -20.01 12.75
CA GLU A 174 7.59 -19.46 13.57
C GLU A 174 6.81 -18.42 12.80
N LEU A 175 7.47 -17.58 11.98
CA LEU A 175 6.78 -16.61 11.11
C LEU A 175 5.86 -17.29 10.09
N VAL A 176 6.19 -18.51 9.66
CA VAL A 176 5.32 -19.30 8.77
C VAL A 176 4.03 -19.69 9.49
N LYS A 177 4.13 -20.11 10.78
CA LYS A 177 2.95 -20.46 11.60
C LYS A 177 2.07 -19.23 11.88
N GLU A 178 2.69 -18.10 12.20
CA GLU A 178 1.98 -16.85 12.42
C GLU A 178 1.26 -16.40 11.14
N MET A 179 1.95 -16.45 9.98
CA MET A 179 1.34 -16.12 8.69
C MET A 179 0.19 -17.04 8.33
N ALA A 180 0.33 -18.36 8.59
CA ALA A 180 -0.73 -19.34 8.39
C ALA A 180 -1.99 -19.01 9.23
N ALA A 181 -1.81 -18.48 10.44
CA ALA A 181 -2.92 -18.04 11.26
C ALA A 181 -3.65 -16.82 10.64
N HIS A 182 -2.92 -15.86 10.03
CA HIS A 182 -3.53 -14.75 9.29
C HIS A 182 -4.24 -15.24 8.03
N GLU A 183 -3.62 -16.11 7.25
CA GLU A 183 -4.23 -16.71 6.03
C GLU A 183 -5.51 -17.47 6.35
N LYS A 184 -5.55 -18.20 7.47
CA LYS A 184 -6.73 -18.94 7.93
C LYS A 184 -7.98 -18.07 8.10
N ASN A 185 -7.84 -16.81 8.45
CA ASN A 185 -8.95 -15.87 8.61
C ASN A 185 -9.66 -15.53 7.29
N TRP A 186 -9.07 -15.91 6.16
CA TRP A 186 -9.59 -15.64 4.82
C TRP A 186 -10.13 -16.87 4.09
N GLN A 187 -10.04 -18.06 4.71
CA GLN A 187 -10.53 -19.29 4.09
C GLN A 187 -12.05 -19.26 3.95
N GLY A 188 -12.54 -19.30 2.70
CA GLY A 188 -13.96 -19.23 2.39
C GLY A 188 -14.61 -17.84 2.58
N THR A 189 -13.82 -16.80 2.85
CA THR A 189 -14.35 -15.42 2.96
C THR A 189 -14.78 -14.90 1.59
N VAL A 190 -16.01 -14.41 1.48
CA VAL A 190 -16.53 -13.84 0.24
C VAL A 190 -16.26 -12.33 0.23
N VAL A 191 -15.64 -11.85 -0.85
CA VAL A 191 -15.45 -10.43 -1.16
C VAL A 191 -16.14 -10.07 -2.47
N SER A 192 -16.40 -8.79 -2.71
CA SER A 192 -16.93 -8.32 -3.98
C SER A 192 -15.79 -7.84 -4.89
N TYR A 193 -15.94 -7.97 -6.20
CA TYR A 193 -15.07 -7.35 -7.19
C TYR A 193 -15.86 -6.93 -8.43
N ILE A 194 -15.38 -5.94 -9.16
CA ILE A 194 -15.93 -5.50 -10.44
C ILE A 194 -15.15 -6.24 -11.53
N PRO A 195 -15.80 -7.09 -12.35
CA PRO A 195 -15.13 -7.81 -13.43
C PRO A 195 -14.46 -6.88 -14.43
N LYS A 196 -13.30 -7.27 -14.94
CA LYS A 196 -12.53 -6.44 -15.89
C LYS A 196 -13.29 -6.09 -17.16
N GLU A 197 -14.23 -6.93 -17.57
CA GLU A 197 -15.10 -6.71 -18.73
C GLU A 197 -16.08 -5.54 -18.55
N LYS A 198 -16.27 -5.10 -17.30
CA LYS A 198 -17.14 -3.97 -16.92
C LYS A 198 -16.40 -2.66 -16.75
N LEU A 199 -15.05 -2.64 -16.80
CA LEU A 199 -14.25 -1.44 -16.51
C LEU A 199 -14.30 -0.36 -17.59
N ASN A 200 -15.05 -0.57 -18.67
CA ASN A 200 -15.37 0.44 -19.68
C ASN A 200 -16.73 1.14 -19.47
N LEU A 201 -17.43 0.83 -18.39
CA LEU A 201 -18.67 1.49 -18.00
C LEU A 201 -18.40 2.90 -17.47
N SER A 202 -19.46 3.73 -17.38
CA SER A 202 -19.38 5.12 -16.94
C SER A 202 -19.05 5.25 -15.42
N PRO A 203 -18.59 6.44 -14.97
CA PRO A 203 -18.38 6.71 -13.54
C PRO A 203 -19.63 6.46 -12.69
N GLU A 204 -20.81 6.80 -13.22
CA GLU A 204 -22.10 6.64 -12.55
C GLU A 204 -22.48 5.18 -12.35
N GLU A 205 -22.11 4.30 -13.29
CA GLU A 205 -22.35 2.86 -13.22
C GLU A 205 -21.35 2.16 -12.30
N LEU A 206 -20.05 2.49 -12.43
CA LEU A 206 -18.99 1.87 -11.64
C LEU A 206 -18.95 2.36 -10.19
N LYS A 207 -19.46 3.55 -9.88
CA LYS A 207 -19.39 4.21 -8.56
C LYS A 207 -17.95 4.46 -8.06
N ILE A 208 -16.95 4.27 -8.92
CA ILE A 208 -15.55 4.58 -8.64
C ILE A 208 -15.36 6.09 -8.78
N LYS A 209 -14.63 6.69 -7.85
CA LYS A 209 -14.31 8.13 -7.85
C LYS A 209 -12.82 8.34 -8.06
N ASP A 210 -12.47 9.55 -8.47
CA ASP A 210 -11.08 10.01 -8.47
C ASP A 210 -10.45 9.82 -7.09
N GLY A 211 -9.27 9.21 -7.07
CA GLY A 211 -8.52 8.95 -5.85
C GLY A 211 -8.93 7.71 -5.06
N ASP A 212 -9.93 6.94 -5.52
CA ASP A 212 -10.18 5.61 -4.96
C ASP A 212 -8.98 4.70 -5.25
N VAL A 213 -8.58 3.88 -4.30
CA VAL A 213 -7.58 2.82 -4.53
C VAL A 213 -8.24 1.70 -5.33
N LEU A 214 -7.62 1.31 -6.44
CA LEU A 214 -7.99 0.13 -7.21
C LEU A 214 -7.04 -1.00 -6.88
N ALA A 215 -7.59 -2.09 -6.31
CA ALA A 215 -6.87 -3.33 -6.04
C ALA A 215 -7.22 -4.36 -7.12
N LEU A 216 -6.23 -4.73 -7.93
CA LEU A 216 -6.39 -5.62 -9.08
C LEU A 216 -6.48 -7.07 -8.62
N VAL A 217 -7.68 -7.62 -8.68
CA VAL A 217 -8.03 -8.96 -8.22
C VAL A 217 -7.45 -10.02 -9.15
N THR A 218 -6.89 -11.08 -8.58
CA THR A 218 -6.26 -12.16 -9.34
C THR A 218 -6.98 -13.51 -9.22
N ASN A 219 -6.73 -14.39 -10.18
CA ASN A 219 -7.07 -15.81 -10.13
C ASN A 219 -5.86 -16.71 -9.79
N ILE A 220 -4.71 -16.13 -9.45
CA ILE A 220 -3.57 -16.89 -8.94
C ILE A 220 -3.99 -17.55 -7.64
N LYS A 221 -3.81 -18.88 -7.56
CA LYS A 221 -4.18 -19.65 -6.38
C LYS A 221 -3.47 -19.12 -5.13
N GLY A 222 -4.21 -18.97 -4.06
CA GLY A 222 -3.67 -18.52 -2.76
C GLY A 222 -3.42 -17.03 -2.64
N LEU A 223 -3.59 -16.23 -3.72
CA LEU A 223 -3.34 -14.79 -3.74
C LEU A 223 -4.65 -14.02 -3.99
N ASP A 224 -4.79 -12.84 -3.37
CA ASP A 224 -5.96 -11.98 -3.53
C ASP A 224 -5.76 -10.90 -4.61
N ILE A 225 -4.68 -10.12 -4.50
CA ILE A 225 -4.41 -8.93 -5.30
C ILE A 225 -3.01 -9.03 -5.90
N VAL A 226 -2.86 -8.62 -7.17
CA VAL A 226 -1.56 -8.61 -7.87
C VAL A 226 -0.98 -7.22 -8.08
N HIS A 227 -1.81 -6.19 -7.97
CA HIS A 227 -1.36 -4.81 -8.19
C HIS A 227 -2.35 -3.83 -7.58
N VAL A 228 -1.86 -2.63 -7.25
CA VAL A 228 -2.67 -1.55 -6.68
C VAL A 228 -2.25 -0.19 -7.26
N GLY A 229 -3.17 0.77 -7.24
CA GLY A 229 -2.95 2.15 -7.65
C GLY A 229 -4.18 3.01 -7.36
N PHE A 230 -4.18 4.25 -7.84
CA PHE A 230 -5.29 5.18 -7.67
C PHE A 230 -6.07 5.35 -8.95
N ALA A 231 -7.40 5.32 -8.85
CA ALA A 231 -8.31 5.64 -9.93
C ALA A 231 -8.23 7.12 -10.29
N PHE A 232 -8.26 7.43 -11.59
CA PHE A 232 -8.62 8.75 -12.07
C PHE A 232 -9.41 8.65 -13.37
N TRP A 233 -10.34 9.56 -13.54
CA TRP A 233 -11.18 9.63 -14.72
C TRP A 233 -10.64 10.66 -15.71
N LYS A 234 -10.52 10.23 -16.97
CA LYS A 234 -10.19 11.09 -18.09
C LYS A 234 -11.12 10.79 -19.25
N ASP A 235 -11.80 11.80 -19.79
CA ASP A 235 -12.76 11.64 -20.89
C ASP A 235 -13.82 10.56 -20.62
N LYS A 236 -14.30 10.48 -19.37
CA LYS A 236 -15.21 9.44 -18.86
C LYS A 236 -14.66 8.00 -18.94
N GLN A 237 -13.37 7.84 -19.08
CA GLN A 237 -12.68 6.56 -19.07
C GLN A 237 -11.86 6.40 -17.78
N LEU A 238 -11.91 5.21 -17.19
CA LEU A 238 -11.17 4.89 -15.98
C LEU A 238 -9.72 4.59 -16.29
N HIS A 239 -8.81 5.29 -15.64
CA HIS A 239 -7.37 5.10 -15.72
C HIS A 239 -6.78 4.79 -14.35
N LEU A 240 -5.51 4.36 -14.33
CA LEU A 240 -4.76 4.03 -13.12
C LEU A 240 -3.50 4.91 -12.98
N LEU A 241 -3.36 5.57 -11.84
CA LEU A 241 -2.12 6.20 -11.41
C LEU A 241 -1.41 5.24 -10.44
N HIS A 242 -0.23 4.73 -10.81
CA HIS A 242 0.40 3.65 -10.09
C HIS A 242 1.93 3.64 -10.22
N ALA A 243 2.61 2.97 -9.28
CA ALA A 243 4.01 2.61 -9.46
C ALA A 243 4.07 1.40 -10.42
N SER A 244 4.43 1.66 -11.66
CA SER A 244 4.42 0.67 -12.75
C SER A 244 5.73 -0.11 -12.82
N SER A 245 5.68 -1.43 -12.61
CA SER A 245 6.84 -2.31 -12.77
C SER A 245 7.35 -2.38 -14.22
N SER A 246 6.46 -2.22 -15.21
CA SER A 246 6.81 -2.21 -16.63
C SER A 246 7.41 -0.88 -17.07
N ALA A 247 6.85 0.26 -16.64
CA ALA A 247 7.38 1.59 -16.92
C ALA A 247 8.57 1.97 -16.01
N LYS A 248 8.85 1.15 -14.96
CA LYS A 248 9.92 1.37 -13.96
C LYS A 248 9.80 2.66 -13.16
N LYS A 249 8.60 3.21 -13.04
CA LYS A 249 8.32 4.45 -12.30
C LYS A 249 6.84 4.63 -12.03
N VAL A 250 6.51 5.62 -11.19
CA VAL A 250 5.13 6.08 -10.99
C VAL A 250 4.65 6.83 -12.23
N ILE A 251 3.50 6.43 -12.76
CA ILE A 251 2.87 7.00 -13.96
C ILE A 251 1.36 7.14 -13.80
N GLU A 252 0.78 8.08 -14.54
CA GLU A 252 -0.59 7.96 -15.02
C GLU A 252 -0.57 7.02 -16.24
N ASP A 253 -1.22 5.85 -16.14
CA ASP A 253 -1.23 4.89 -17.27
C ASP A 253 -1.94 5.55 -18.47
N PRO A 254 -1.28 5.66 -19.64
CA PRO A 254 -1.90 6.22 -20.83
C PRO A 254 -3.07 5.35 -21.35
N LYS A 255 -3.08 4.06 -21.04
CA LYS A 255 -4.18 3.16 -21.36
C LYS A 255 -5.26 3.25 -20.29
N THR A 256 -6.52 3.05 -20.72
CA THR A 256 -7.62 2.87 -19.77
C THR A 256 -7.41 1.59 -18.95
N GLN A 257 -8.01 1.53 -17.77
CA GLN A 257 -7.96 0.33 -16.93
C GLN A 257 -8.58 -0.89 -17.65
N TYR A 258 -9.60 -0.67 -18.49
CA TYR A 258 -10.16 -1.71 -19.33
C TYR A 258 -9.15 -2.25 -20.35
N GLU A 259 -8.45 -1.38 -21.09
CA GLU A 259 -7.45 -1.80 -22.10
C GLU A 259 -6.27 -2.52 -21.48
N SER A 260 -5.79 -2.06 -20.35
CA SER A 260 -4.68 -2.67 -19.60
C SER A 260 -5.08 -4.04 -19.04
N SER A 261 -6.35 -4.23 -18.69
CA SER A 261 -6.87 -5.47 -18.09
C SER A 261 -7.22 -6.57 -19.08
N LYS A 262 -7.78 -6.22 -20.26
CA LYS A 262 -8.39 -7.19 -21.18
C LYS A 262 -7.46 -8.32 -21.63
N ASN A 263 -6.18 -8.06 -21.77
CA ASN A 263 -5.19 -9.03 -22.25
C ASN A 263 -4.41 -9.71 -21.11
N THR A 264 -4.68 -9.37 -19.86
CA THR A 264 -3.97 -9.92 -18.70
C THR A 264 -4.74 -11.11 -18.14
N LYS A 265 -4.15 -12.33 -18.24
CA LYS A 265 -4.85 -13.56 -17.81
C LYS A 265 -5.02 -13.64 -16.29
N ALA A 266 -4.02 -13.23 -15.52
CA ALA A 266 -4.05 -13.33 -14.05
C ALA A 266 -4.95 -12.28 -13.38
N HIS A 267 -5.28 -11.18 -14.06
CA HIS A 267 -6.13 -10.12 -13.55
C HIS A 267 -7.58 -10.34 -14.01
N ILE A 268 -8.51 -10.44 -13.07
CA ILE A 268 -9.92 -10.74 -13.32
C ILE A 268 -10.87 -9.58 -13.07
N GLY A 269 -10.44 -8.53 -12.37
CA GLY A 269 -11.24 -7.34 -12.06
C GLY A 269 -10.60 -6.48 -10.99
N VAL A 270 -11.36 -5.58 -10.40
CA VAL A 270 -10.87 -4.66 -9.38
C VAL A 270 -11.76 -4.63 -8.15
N ARG A 271 -11.17 -4.34 -6.99
CA ARG A 271 -11.86 -3.84 -5.81
C ARG A 271 -11.59 -2.33 -5.71
N ALA A 272 -12.59 -1.56 -5.30
CA ALA A 272 -12.51 -0.12 -5.16
C ALA A 272 -12.58 0.27 -3.69
N ILE A 273 -11.58 1.00 -3.20
CA ILE A 273 -11.43 1.38 -1.80
C ILE A 273 -11.28 2.89 -1.71
N ARG A 274 -12.17 3.55 -1.00
CA ARG A 274 -12.24 5.00 -0.86
C ARG A 274 -11.58 5.48 0.42
N PHE A 275 -10.75 6.50 0.31
CA PHE A 275 -10.28 7.25 1.47
C PHE A 275 -11.45 8.07 2.05
N VAL A 276 -11.74 7.89 3.34
CA VAL A 276 -12.93 8.48 4.00
C VAL A 276 -12.60 9.29 5.25
N TYR A 277 -11.33 9.38 5.58
CA TYR A 277 -10.87 10.09 6.76
C TYR A 277 -10.91 11.60 6.62
#